data_4ee17f21e7cc8f86f530c37fbf5cd958
#
_entry.id   4ee17f21e7cc8f86f530c37fbf5cd958
#
_cell.length_a   1.000
_cell.length_b   1.000
_cell.length_c   1.000
_cell.angle_alpha   90.00
_cell.angle_beta   90.00
_cell.angle_gamma   90.00
#
_symmetry.space_group_name_H-M   'P 1'
#
loop_
_entity.id
_entity.type
_entity.pdbx_description
1 polymer ?
#
loop_
_entity_poly.entity_id
_entity_poly.type
_entity_poly.pdbx_seq_one_letter_code
_entity_poly.pdbx_strand_id
1 'polypeptide(L)'
;MVLMSFENLRYDRAKVVAEIGCNHQGDFDKALELIRLAQQSGADYAKFQKRDPRTLLTEEQYNTPHRVSYHAFGETYGAHREFLEFDMEQHKELKAYCENLDIAYACSVWDIPSAHDIIALNPEYIKVPSACNNHIELLKLLRDSFAGDVHISLGMSSREEESSIEEVFEGHRDRLVLYACTSAYPVDFDNVCLLEIRRLLDNRTSGEQSVGFSGHHLGIAIDIAAYTLGASWIERHFTKDRTWKGTDHAASLEPAGLGKLVRDLSVTYRSLSFKSSDLLEIEKEQREKLKHKN
;
A
#
# COMPACT_ATOMS: atom_id res chain seq x y z
N MET A 1 -6.80 -25.83 -17.27
CA MET A 1 -5.47 -25.23 -17.01
C MET A 1 -5.20 -24.27 -18.16
N VAL A 2 -5.53 -22.98 -17.98
CA VAL A 2 -5.25 -21.96 -19.01
C VAL A 2 -3.74 -21.72 -18.96
N LEU A 3 -3.03 -22.04 -20.03
CA LEU A 3 -1.61 -21.66 -20.19
C LEU A 3 -1.57 -20.14 -20.23
N MET A 4 -1.02 -19.53 -19.19
CA MET A 4 -0.75 -18.10 -19.15
C MET A 4 0.23 -17.77 -20.26
N SER A 5 -0.19 -16.95 -21.21
CA SER A 5 0.71 -16.33 -22.18
C SER A 5 1.43 -15.19 -21.44
N PHE A 6 2.72 -15.34 -21.19
CA PHE A 6 3.59 -14.28 -20.67
C PHE A 6 3.86 -13.17 -21.67
N GLU A 7 3.41 -13.34 -22.92
CA GLU A 7 3.69 -12.43 -24.04
C GLU A 7 3.10 -11.03 -23.88
N ASN A 8 2.12 -10.85 -22.98
CA ASN A 8 1.44 -9.57 -22.74
C ASN A 8 1.77 -8.92 -21.39
N LEU A 9 2.69 -9.47 -20.60
CA LEU A 9 3.12 -8.84 -19.35
C LEU A 9 4.05 -7.67 -19.66
N ARG A 10 3.54 -6.46 -19.46
CA ARG A 10 4.36 -5.24 -19.41
C ARG A 10 4.57 -4.90 -17.95
N TYR A 11 5.81 -4.72 -17.56
CA TYR A 11 6.17 -4.28 -16.22
C TYR A 11 6.57 -2.81 -16.31
N ASP A 12 5.93 -2.01 -15.47
CA ASP A 12 6.39 -0.67 -15.12
C ASP A 12 7.22 -0.74 -13.84
N ARG A 13 8.00 0.29 -13.56
CA ARG A 13 8.69 0.39 -12.28
C ARG A 13 7.65 0.33 -11.14
N ALA A 14 7.86 -0.54 -10.17
CA ALA A 14 7.00 -0.62 -9.00
C ALA A 14 6.99 0.72 -8.25
N LYS A 15 5.81 1.18 -7.84
CA LYS A 15 5.64 2.30 -6.92
C LYS A 15 5.63 1.77 -5.49
N VAL A 16 6.52 2.30 -4.65
CA VAL A 16 6.69 1.85 -3.26
C VAL A 16 6.06 2.85 -2.31
N VAL A 17 5.10 2.39 -1.53
CA VAL A 17 4.38 3.18 -0.53
C VAL A 17 4.87 2.82 0.87
N ALA A 18 5.49 3.79 1.54
CA ALA A 18 5.80 3.71 2.96
C ALA A 18 4.56 4.10 3.77
N GLU A 19 3.81 3.12 4.28
CA GLU A 19 2.67 3.35 5.17
C GLU A 19 3.16 3.69 6.57
N ILE A 20 3.26 4.99 6.86
CA ILE A 20 3.57 5.51 8.19
C ILE A 20 2.37 5.25 9.12
N GLY A 21 1.17 5.40 8.60
CA GLY A 21 -0.06 5.08 9.32
C GLY A 21 -0.15 5.80 10.65
N CYS A 22 -0.17 5.05 11.76
CA CYS A 22 -0.14 5.57 13.12
C CYS A 22 1.22 5.37 13.81
N ASN A 23 2.27 4.98 13.08
CA ASN A 23 3.59 4.72 13.66
C ASN A 23 4.32 5.99 14.16
N HIS A 24 3.79 7.16 13.84
CA HIS A 24 4.19 8.44 14.42
C HIS A 24 3.75 8.61 15.89
N GLN A 25 2.85 7.77 16.41
CA GLN A 25 2.41 7.75 17.82
C GLN A 25 1.79 9.07 18.30
N GLY A 26 1.11 9.85 17.43
CA GLY A 26 0.57 11.18 17.75
C GLY A 26 1.62 12.28 17.84
N ASP A 27 2.88 12.00 17.55
CA ASP A 27 4.01 12.92 17.63
C ASP A 27 4.32 13.46 16.21
N PHE A 28 4.15 14.77 16.02
CA PHE A 28 4.30 15.41 14.71
C PHE A 28 5.75 15.43 14.24
N ASP A 29 6.72 15.70 15.14
CA ASP A 29 8.15 15.69 14.79
C ASP A 29 8.61 14.29 14.36
N LYS A 30 8.07 13.26 15.02
CA LYS A 30 8.29 11.87 14.61
C LYS A 30 7.70 11.58 13.23
N ALA A 31 6.52 12.11 12.90
CA ALA A 31 5.94 11.98 11.57
C ALA A 31 6.85 12.61 10.50
N LEU A 32 7.39 13.80 10.74
CA LEU A 32 8.37 14.45 9.85
C LEU A 32 9.65 13.61 9.71
N GLU A 33 10.16 13.05 10.82
CA GLU A 33 11.31 12.15 10.77
C GLU A 33 11.02 10.91 9.91
N LEU A 34 9.85 10.29 10.06
CA LEU A 34 9.46 9.11 9.29
C LEU A 34 9.33 9.42 7.79
N ILE A 35 8.79 10.57 7.39
CA ILE A 35 8.77 11.02 5.99
C ILE A 35 10.21 11.10 5.45
N ARG A 36 11.11 11.77 6.16
CA ARG A 36 12.51 11.90 5.74
C ARG A 36 13.19 10.54 5.59
N LEU A 37 12.98 9.62 6.53
CA LEU A 37 13.55 8.28 6.47
C LEU A 37 12.97 7.45 5.33
N ALA A 38 11.67 7.58 5.02
CA ALA A 38 11.02 6.93 3.88
C ALA A 38 11.61 7.42 2.56
N GLN A 39 11.76 8.75 2.42
CA GLN A 39 12.39 9.38 1.25
C GLN A 39 13.84 8.90 1.06
N GLN A 40 14.66 8.92 2.12
CA GLN A 40 16.05 8.44 2.08
C GLN A 40 16.17 6.95 1.74
N SER A 41 15.12 6.18 2.05
CA SER A 41 15.03 4.76 1.68
C SER A 41 14.56 4.55 0.23
N GLY A 42 14.17 5.62 -0.47
CA GLY A 42 13.75 5.60 -1.87
C GLY A 42 12.28 5.24 -2.10
N ALA A 43 11.42 5.39 -1.10
CA ALA A 43 9.98 5.25 -1.29
C ALA A 43 9.44 6.37 -2.20
N ASP A 44 8.43 6.03 -3.01
CA ASP A 44 7.75 7.00 -3.87
C ASP A 44 6.69 7.80 -3.10
N TYR A 45 6.09 7.20 -2.07
CA TYR A 45 5.01 7.79 -1.27
C TYR A 45 5.23 7.60 0.23
N ALA A 46 4.94 8.64 1.00
CA ALA A 46 4.72 8.58 2.45
C ALA A 46 3.21 8.65 2.71
N LYS A 47 2.64 7.58 3.28
CA LYS A 47 1.20 7.48 3.47
C LYS A 47 0.81 7.56 4.94
N PHE A 48 -0.22 8.35 5.22
CA PHE A 48 -0.84 8.55 6.51
C PHE A 48 -2.26 8.01 6.55
N GLN A 49 -2.94 8.21 7.66
CA GLN A 49 -4.34 7.85 7.86
C GLN A 49 -5.09 9.04 8.44
N LYS A 50 -6.33 9.22 8.04
CA LYS A 50 -7.25 10.21 8.59
C LYS A 50 -8.56 9.53 8.97
N ARG A 51 -8.98 9.73 10.21
CA ARG A 51 -10.22 9.19 10.79
C ARG A 51 -10.92 10.24 11.61
N ASP A 52 -12.23 10.15 11.68
CA ASP A 52 -13.04 10.75 12.71
C ASP A 52 -13.51 9.65 13.67
N PRO A 53 -12.84 9.46 14.84
CA PRO A 53 -13.21 8.40 15.78
C PRO A 53 -14.65 8.49 16.29
N ARG A 54 -15.24 9.70 16.32
CA ARG A 54 -16.62 9.91 16.74
C ARG A 54 -17.63 9.42 15.71
N THR A 55 -17.30 9.55 14.43
CA THR A 55 -18.13 9.04 13.33
C THR A 55 -17.97 7.53 13.16
N LEU A 56 -16.75 7.01 13.34
CA LEU A 56 -16.42 5.60 13.08
C LEU A 56 -16.89 4.65 14.18
N LEU A 57 -16.86 5.08 15.43
CA LEU A 57 -17.08 4.21 16.58
C LEU A 57 -18.48 4.44 17.17
N THR A 58 -19.18 3.37 17.50
CA THR A 58 -20.35 3.48 18.37
C THR A 58 -19.92 3.98 19.75
N GLU A 59 -20.86 4.54 20.53
CA GLU A 59 -20.59 5.01 21.89
C GLU A 59 -19.98 3.88 22.78
N GLU A 60 -20.48 2.66 22.62
CA GLU A 60 -19.94 1.48 23.32
C GLU A 60 -18.49 1.19 22.90
N GLN A 61 -18.22 1.13 21.61
CA GLN A 61 -16.85 0.91 21.10
C GLN A 61 -15.90 2.01 21.54
N TYR A 62 -16.35 3.27 21.49
CA TYR A 62 -15.54 4.42 21.89
C TYR A 62 -15.12 4.33 23.37
N ASN A 63 -16.03 3.92 24.26
CA ASN A 63 -15.81 3.85 25.70
C ASN A 63 -15.17 2.52 26.17
N THR A 64 -15.01 1.55 25.28
CA THR A 64 -14.37 0.27 25.60
C THR A 64 -12.85 0.45 25.75
N PRO A 65 -12.17 -0.17 26.75
CA PRO A 65 -10.73 -0.17 26.86
C PRO A 65 -10.06 -0.81 25.62
N HIS A 66 -8.87 -0.34 25.26
CA HIS A 66 -8.09 -0.97 24.19
C HIS A 66 -7.76 -2.43 24.56
N ARG A 67 -7.98 -3.38 23.62
CA ARG A 67 -7.80 -4.82 23.86
C ARG A 67 -6.41 -5.20 24.39
N VAL A 68 -5.37 -4.49 23.93
CA VAL A 68 -3.98 -4.69 24.36
C VAL A 68 -3.52 -3.41 25.05
N SER A 69 -3.55 -3.38 26.38
CA SER A 69 -3.23 -2.19 27.17
C SER A 69 -1.84 -1.62 26.90
N TYR A 70 -0.86 -2.46 26.60
CA TYR A 70 0.50 -2.03 26.24
C TYR A 70 0.51 -1.12 25.00
N HIS A 71 -0.39 -1.31 24.03
CA HIS A 71 -0.49 -0.50 22.81
C HIS A 71 -1.45 0.71 22.97
N ALA A 72 -2.12 0.87 24.11
CA ALA A 72 -3.08 1.94 24.33
C ALA A 72 -2.40 3.30 24.53
N PHE A 73 -2.87 4.33 23.83
CA PHE A 73 -2.50 5.74 24.00
C PHE A 73 -3.60 6.56 24.69
N GLY A 74 -4.59 5.91 25.29
CA GLY A 74 -5.70 6.50 26.04
C GLY A 74 -6.37 5.45 26.90
N GLU A 75 -7.23 5.88 27.84
CA GLU A 75 -7.97 4.98 28.73
C GLU A 75 -9.05 4.18 27.98
N THR A 76 -9.66 4.78 26.98
CA THR A 76 -10.66 4.15 26.12
C THR A 76 -10.12 3.99 24.70
N TYR A 77 -10.75 3.13 23.89
CA TYR A 77 -10.39 2.93 22.51
C TYR A 77 -10.59 4.22 21.67
N GLY A 78 -11.65 4.97 21.95
CA GLY A 78 -11.90 6.28 21.33
C GLY A 78 -10.78 7.29 21.66
N ALA A 79 -10.43 7.44 22.94
CA ALA A 79 -9.34 8.32 23.36
C ALA A 79 -7.99 7.90 22.76
N HIS A 80 -7.72 6.58 22.67
CA HIS A 80 -6.54 6.06 21.97
C HIS A 80 -6.54 6.47 20.49
N ARG A 81 -7.68 6.38 19.81
CA ARG A 81 -7.78 6.79 18.41
C ARG A 81 -7.59 8.29 18.23
N GLU A 82 -8.28 9.11 19.05
CA GLU A 82 -8.13 10.58 18.99
C GLU A 82 -6.68 11.04 19.22
N PHE A 83 -5.96 10.38 20.13
CA PHE A 83 -4.53 10.70 20.39
C PHE A 83 -3.64 10.48 19.15
N LEU A 84 -3.99 9.55 18.30
CA LEU A 84 -3.23 9.17 17.11
C LEU A 84 -3.61 9.97 15.86
N GLU A 85 -4.66 10.80 15.92
CA GLU A 85 -5.09 11.57 14.76
C GLU A 85 -4.39 12.92 14.68
N PHE A 86 -4.03 13.32 13.46
CA PHE A 86 -3.60 14.67 13.16
C PHE A 86 -4.78 15.50 12.64
N ASP A 87 -4.77 16.79 12.95
CA ASP A 87 -5.73 17.73 12.41
C ASP A 87 -5.37 18.14 10.95
N MET A 88 -6.23 18.93 10.32
CA MET A 88 -6.06 19.30 8.91
C MET A 88 -4.89 20.25 8.66
N GLU A 89 -4.53 21.09 9.63
CA GLU A 89 -3.35 21.95 9.48
C GLU A 89 -2.08 21.10 9.51
N GLN A 90 -2.01 20.12 10.42
CA GLN A 90 -0.92 19.15 10.45
C GLN A 90 -0.82 18.33 9.16
N HIS A 91 -1.96 17.85 8.59
CA HIS A 91 -1.95 17.16 7.30
C HIS A 91 -1.47 18.04 6.14
N LYS A 92 -1.81 19.34 6.12
CA LYS A 92 -1.28 20.30 5.15
C LYS A 92 0.24 20.47 5.29
N GLU A 93 0.72 20.57 6.53
CA GLU A 93 2.17 20.69 6.80
C GLU A 93 2.91 19.40 6.40
N LEU A 94 2.36 18.20 6.69
CA LEU A 94 2.92 16.91 6.25
C LEU A 94 3.02 16.84 4.73
N LYS A 95 1.96 17.25 4.00
CA LYS A 95 1.97 17.29 2.54
C LYS A 95 3.04 18.23 2.01
N ALA A 96 3.10 19.47 2.53
CA ALA A 96 4.11 20.44 2.13
C ALA A 96 5.53 19.94 2.45
N TYR A 97 5.74 19.26 3.57
CA TYR A 97 7.02 18.66 3.91
C TYR A 97 7.43 17.53 2.97
N CYS A 98 6.46 16.68 2.57
CA CYS A 98 6.69 15.67 1.54
C CYS A 98 7.13 16.29 0.21
N GLU A 99 6.41 17.33 -0.26
CA GLU A 99 6.74 18.08 -1.49
C GLU A 99 8.16 18.66 -1.45
N ASN A 100 8.57 19.24 -0.32
CA ASN A 100 9.91 19.77 -0.13
C ASN A 100 11.03 18.72 -0.18
N LEU A 101 10.70 17.46 0.11
CA LEU A 101 11.63 16.33 0.08
C LEU A 101 11.55 15.50 -1.22
N ASP A 102 10.72 15.89 -2.17
CA ASP A 102 10.49 15.14 -3.42
C ASP A 102 10.01 13.69 -3.15
N ILE A 103 9.08 13.52 -2.21
CA ILE A 103 8.30 12.31 -1.97
C ILE A 103 6.82 12.67 -2.00
N ALA A 104 5.99 11.85 -2.62
CA ALA A 104 4.57 12.13 -2.69
C ALA A 104 3.86 11.83 -1.35
N TYR A 105 2.93 12.71 -0.96
CA TYR A 105 2.03 12.51 0.16
C TYR A 105 0.80 11.71 -0.27
N ALA A 106 0.36 10.76 0.56
CA ALA A 106 -0.90 10.05 0.40
C ALA A 106 -1.59 9.84 1.74
N CYS A 107 -2.90 9.58 1.71
CA CYS A 107 -3.67 9.35 2.92
C CYS A 107 -4.76 8.29 2.74
N SER A 108 -4.92 7.44 3.76
CA SER A 108 -6.08 6.56 3.87
C SER A 108 -7.20 7.27 4.62
N VAL A 109 -8.41 7.25 4.07
CA VAL A 109 -9.61 7.80 4.70
C VAL A 109 -10.55 6.67 5.15
N TRP A 110 -11.13 6.81 6.33
CA TRP A 110 -11.92 5.76 6.96
C TRP A 110 -13.42 6.08 7.02
N ASP A 111 -13.77 7.35 6.83
CA ASP A 111 -15.13 7.88 6.99
C ASP A 111 -15.37 9.06 6.06
N ILE A 112 -16.62 9.48 5.95
CA ILE A 112 -17.07 10.58 5.08
C ILE A 112 -16.45 11.94 5.47
N PRO A 113 -16.43 12.37 6.74
CA PRO A 113 -15.74 13.59 7.14
C PRO A 113 -14.27 13.61 6.72
N SER A 114 -13.52 12.54 7.03
CA SER A 114 -12.12 12.41 6.64
C SER A 114 -11.91 12.42 5.13
N ALA A 115 -12.85 11.85 4.35
CA ALA A 115 -12.78 11.90 2.90
C ALA A 115 -12.92 13.34 2.38
N HIS A 116 -13.87 14.14 2.89
CA HIS A 116 -14.01 15.55 2.52
C HIS A 116 -12.75 16.35 2.82
N ASP A 117 -12.15 16.12 3.99
CA ASP A 117 -10.91 16.77 4.42
C ASP A 117 -9.76 16.47 3.44
N ILE A 118 -9.55 15.20 3.10
CA ILE A 118 -8.43 14.79 2.25
C ILE A 118 -8.70 15.08 0.76
N ILE A 119 -9.94 15.05 0.29
CA ILE A 119 -10.30 15.56 -1.05
C ILE A 119 -9.90 17.02 -1.18
N ALA A 120 -10.18 17.87 -0.17
CA ALA A 120 -9.79 19.28 -0.18
C ALA A 120 -8.27 19.48 -0.17
N LEU A 121 -7.50 18.56 0.42
CA LEU A 121 -6.04 18.56 0.40
C LEU A 121 -5.47 18.16 -0.97
N ASN A 122 -6.25 17.45 -1.79
CA ASN A 122 -5.96 17.03 -3.15
C ASN A 122 -4.58 16.34 -3.32
N PRO A 123 -4.34 15.17 -2.67
CA PRO A 123 -3.17 14.35 -2.95
C PRO A 123 -3.27 13.67 -4.33
N GLU A 124 -2.21 13.00 -4.77
CA GLU A 124 -2.24 12.23 -6.03
C GLU A 124 -3.25 11.07 -5.98
N TYR A 125 -3.36 10.40 -4.84
CA TYR A 125 -4.37 9.37 -4.61
C TYR A 125 -4.90 9.40 -3.17
N ILE A 126 -6.11 8.88 -3.00
CA ILE A 126 -6.72 8.62 -1.70
C ILE A 126 -6.95 7.11 -1.57
N LYS A 127 -6.64 6.55 -0.38
CA LYS A 127 -6.85 5.12 -0.14
C LYS A 127 -8.02 4.87 0.80
N VAL A 128 -8.78 3.80 0.51
CA VAL A 128 -9.76 3.21 1.43
C VAL A 128 -9.14 1.91 2.00
N PRO A 129 -8.96 1.81 3.32
CA PRO A 129 -8.38 0.62 3.93
C PRO A 129 -9.38 -0.54 3.94
N SER A 130 -8.89 -1.75 4.14
CA SER A 130 -9.70 -2.97 4.21
C SER A 130 -10.88 -2.90 5.19
N ALA A 131 -10.72 -2.13 6.28
CA ALA A 131 -11.77 -1.99 7.30
C ALA A 131 -13.00 -1.19 6.83
N CYS A 132 -12.89 -0.42 5.74
CA CYS A 132 -13.94 0.48 5.26
C CYS A 132 -14.27 0.26 3.77
N ASN A 133 -13.74 -0.78 3.15
CA ASN A 133 -13.90 -1.01 1.72
C ASN A 133 -15.34 -1.37 1.29
N ASN A 134 -16.18 -1.79 2.22
CA ASN A 134 -17.60 -2.03 2.02
C ASN A 134 -18.49 -0.80 2.33
N HIS A 135 -17.91 0.35 2.65
CA HIS A 135 -18.64 1.59 2.87
C HIS A 135 -18.98 2.26 1.53
N ILE A 136 -20.05 1.78 0.87
CA ILE A 136 -20.41 2.16 -0.50
C ILE A 136 -20.58 3.66 -0.69
N GLU A 137 -21.12 4.39 0.31
CA GLU A 137 -21.30 5.86 0.23
C GLU A 137 -19.94 6.57 0.22
N LEU A 138 -18.96 6.10 0.99
CA LEU A 138 -17.57 6.60 0.96
C LEU A 138 -16.95 6.39 -0.41
N LEU A 139 -17.11 5.19 -0.98
CA LEU A 139 -16.58 4.87 -2.31
C LEU A 139 -17.19 5.75 -3.40
N LYS A 140 -18.52 5.96 -3.38
CA LYS A 140 -19.22 6.86 -4.30
C LYS A 140 -18.75 8.30 -4.16
N LEU A 141 -18.61 8.80 -2.92
CA LEU A 141 -18.09 10.13 -2.67
C LEU A 141 -16.71 10.32 -3.31
N LEU A 142 -15.78 9.38 -3.11
CA LEU A 142 -14.44 9.46 -3.69
C LEU A 142 -14.48 9.38 -5.21
N ARG A 143 -15.27 8.48 -5.78
CA ARG A 143 -15.45 8.38 -7.24
C ARG A 143 -15.92 9.69 -7.85
N ASP A 144 -16.91 10.34 -7.22
CA ASP A 144 -17.62 11.48 -7.80
C ASP A 144 -16.95 12.82 -7.51
N SER A 145 -16.24 12.94 -6.38
CA SER A 145 -15.73 14.23 -5.88
C SER A 145 -14.21 14.35 -5.86
N PHE A 146 -13.47 13.25 -6.10
CA PHE A 146 -12.02 13.27 -6.16
C PHE A 146 -11.54 12.98 -7.58
N ALA A 147 -10.63 13.80 -8.10
CA ALA A 147 -10.15 13.68 -9.48
C ALA A 147 -8.96 12.72 -9.64
N GLY A 148 -8.23 12.42 -8.55
CA GLY A 148 -7.08 11.52 -8.54
C GLY A 148 -7.46 10.06 -8.45
N ASP A 149 -6.46 9.20 -8.28
CA ASP A 149 -6.66 7.76 -8.17
C ASP A 149 -7.28 7.36 -6.83
N VAL A 150 -8.15 6.36 -6.86
CA VAL A 150 -8.73 5.77 -5.65
C VAL A 150 -8.16 4.37 -5.46
N HIS A 151 -7.47 4.18 -4.35
CA HIS A 151 -6.85 2.93 -3.98
C HIS A 151 -7.70 2.20 -2.95
N ILE A 152 -7.95 0.90 -3.12
CA ILE A 152 -8.80 0.12 -2.20
C ILE A 152 -8.10 -1.19 -1.84
N SER A 153 -7.93 -1.46 -0.54
CA SER A 153 -7.45 -2.74 -0.06
C SER A 153 -8.59 -3.74 0.13
N LEU A 154 -8.39 -4.97 -0.36
CA LEU A 154 -9.41 -6.03 -0.37
C LEU A 154 -9.26 -7.04 0.78
N GLY A 155 -8.50 -6.71 1.83
CA GLY A 155 -8.46 -7.55 3.03
C GLY A 155 -9.83 -7.64 3.72
N MET A 156 -10.15 -8.78 4.30
CA MET A 156 -11.41 -9.05 5.00
C MET A 156 -12.67 -8.92 4.11
N SER A 157 -12.53 -8.96 2.79
CA SER A 157 -13.66 -8.84 1.87
C SER A 157 -14.15 -10.20 1.37
N SER A 158 -15.47 -10.34 1.21
CA SER A 158 -16.07 -11.41 0.42
C SER A 158 -16.01 -11.08 -1.08
N ARG A 159 -16.28 -12.08 -1.93
CA ARG A 159 -16.33 -11.87 -3.39
C ARG A 159 -17.50 -10.96 -3.81
N GLU A 160 -18.59 -11.00 -3.06
CA GLU A 160 -19.75 -10.12 -3.25
C GLU A 160 -19.39 -8.67 -2.95
N GLU A 161 -18.63 -8.41 -1.87
CA GLU A 161 -18.13 -7.08 -1.53
C GLU A 161 -17.15 -6.57 -2.58
N GLU A 162 -16.22 -7.42 -3.06
CA GLU A 162 -15.32 -7.07 -4.16
C GLU A 162 -16.11 -6.66 -5.43
N SER A 163 -17.13 -7.44 -5.80
CA SER A 163 -17.99 -7.12 -6.96
C SER A 163 -18.71 -5.78 -6.77
N SER A 164 -19.22 -5.50 -5.56
CA SER A 164 -19.88 -4.23 -5.26
C SER A 164 -18.92 -3.03 -5.37
N ILE A 165 -17.64 -3.20 -4.98
CA ILE A 165 -16.60 -2.18 -5.17
C ILE A 165 -16.39 -1.92 -6.66
N GLU A 166 -16.24 -2.98 -7.47
CA GLU A 166 -16.03 -2.85 -8.92
C GLU A 166 -17.23 -2.20 -9.62
N GLU A 167 -18.46 -2.51 -9.19
CA GLU A 167 -19.69 -1.88 -9.69
C GLU A 167 -19.72 -0.37 -9.40
N VAL A 168 -19.30 0.05 -8.19
CA VAL A 168 -19.21 1.48 -7.85
C VAL A 168 -18.29 2.22 -8.82
N PHE A 169 -17.20 1.60 -9.24
CA PHE A 169 -16.21 2.22 -10.14
C PHE A 169 -16.42 1.84 -11.62
N GLU A 170 -17.58 1.29 -12.00
CA GLU A 170 -17.88 1.07 -13.41
C GLU A 170 -17.80 2.39 -14.21
N GLY A 171 -17.03 2.40 -15.31
CA GLY A 171 -16.73 3.60 -16.09
C GLY A 171 -15.65 4.52 -15.50
N HIS A 172 -15.06 4.18 -14.36
CA HIS A 172 -13.97 4.92 -13.68
C HIS A 172 -12.81 4.00 -13.27
N ARG A 173 -12.68 2.84 -13.90
CA ARG A 173 -11.69 1.81 -13.54
C ARG A 173 -10.26 2.23 -13.83
N ASP A 174 -10.05 3.16 -14.75
CA ASP A 174 -8.75 3.77 -15.07
C ASP A 174 -8.11 4.47 -13.86
N ARG A 175 -8.93 4.93 -12.90
CA ARG A 175 -8.49 5.56 -11.64
C ARG A 175 -8.54 4.63 -10.44
N LEU A 176 -8.82 3.33 -10.63
CA LEU A 176 -8.96 2.39 -9.54
C LEU A 176 -7.71 1.52 -9.40
N VAL A 177 -7.19 1.44 -8.17
CA VAL A 177 -6.13 0.49 -7.80
C VAL A 177 -6.65 -0.44 -6.71
N LEU A 178 -6.76 -1.74 -7.01
CA LEU A 178 -7.14 -2.76 -6.05
C LEU A 178 -5.92 -3.46 -5.47
N TYR A 179 -5.83 -3.54 -4.14
CA TYR A 179 -4.73 -4.20 -3.47
C TYR A 179 -5.13 -5.59 -2.99
N ALA A 180 -4.40 -6.60 -3.45
CA ALA A 180 -4.37 -7.88 -2.77
C ALA A 180 -3.78 -7.68 -1.37
N CYS A 181 -4.52 -8.11 -0.34
CA CYS A 181 -4.18 -7.87 1.05
C CYS A 181 -4.78 -8.94 1.95
N THR A 182 -4.02 -9.37 2.97
CA THR A 182 -4.54 -10.15 4.09
C THR A 182 -4.34 -9.35 5.38
N SER A 183 -5.43 -9.08 6.10
CA SER A 183 -5.44 -8.23 7.29
C SER A 183 -5.10 -9.03 8.55
N ALA A 184 -3.80 -9.28 8.74
CA ALA A 184 -3.20 -9.81 9.96
C ALA A 184 -1.83 -9.16 10.17
N TYR A 185 -1.39 -8.88 11.42
CA TYR A 185 -0.24 -8.03 11.73
C TYR A 185 0.68 -8.65 12.78
N PRO A 186 1.72 -9.42 12.41
CA PRO A 186 2.08 -9.85 11.05
C PRO A 186 1.18 -10.97 10.53
N VAL A 187 1.18 -11.16 9.21
CA VAL A 187 0.54 -12.29 8.53
C VAL A 187 1.55 -13.43 8.33
N ASP A 188 1.12 -14.67 8.60
CA ASP A 188 1.90 -15.85 8.29
C ASP A 188 1.97 -16.09 6.78
N PHE A 189 3.09 -16.63 6.29
CA PHE A 189 3.32 -16.80 4.86
C PHE A 189 2.25 -17.64 4.15
N ASP A 190 1.72 -18.66 4.80
CA ASP A 190 0.67 -19.53 4.25
C ASP A 190 -0.66 -18.79 4.02
N ASN A 191 -0.86 -17.63 4.66
CA ASN A 191 -2.06 -16.82 4.59
C ASN A 191 -1.90 -15.55 3.73
N VAL A 192 -0.74 -15.35 3.07
CA VAL A 192 -0.52 -14.15 2.22
C VAL A 192 -1.34 -14.20 0.93
N CYS A 193 -1.59 -15.39 0.39
CA CYS A 193 -2.42 -15.62 -0.80
C CYS A 193 -1.98 -14.81 -2.03
N LEU A 194 -0.69 -14.84 -2.40
CA LEU A 194 -0.12 -14.05 -3.50
C LEU A 194 -0.83 -14.23 -4.85
N LEU A 195 -1.45 -15.40 -5.11
CA LEU A 195 -2.15 -15.65 -6.37
C LEU A 195 -3.43 -14.80 -6.53
N GLU A 196 -3.90 -14.14 -5.47
CA GLU A 196 -4.98 -13.15 -5.57
C GLU A 196 -4.60 -11.96 -6.49
N ILE A 197 -3.31 -11.61 -6.56
CA ILE A 197 -2.80 -10.62 -7.52
C ILE A 197 -3.13 -11.04 -8.95
N ARG A 198 -2.89 -12.33 -9.29
CA ARG A 198 -3.18 -12.84 -10.63
C ARG A 198 -4.68 -12.88 -10.90
N ARG A 199 -5.48 -13.31 -9.92
CA ARG A 199 -6.94 -13.30 -10.03
C ARG A 199 -7.47 -11.90 -10.34
N LEU A 200 -7.00 -10.87 -9.62
CA LEU A 200 -7.39 -9.48 -9.86
C LEU A 200 -6.98 -9.00 -11.25
N LEU A 201 -5.76 -9.35 -11.71
CA LEU A 201 -5.28 -9.00 -13.04
C LEU A 201 -6.04 -9.70 -14.16
N ASP A 202 -6.41 -10.98 -13.96
CA ASP A 202 -7.14 -11.77 -14.96
C ASP A 202 -8.61 -11.34 -15.09
N ASN A 203 -9.19 -10.80 -14.01
CA ASN A 203 -10.57 -10.31 -13.98
C ASN A 203 -10.71 -8.87 -14.52
N ARG A 204 -9.61 -8.12 -14.64
CA ARG A 204 -9.68 -6.74 -15.15
C ARG A 204 -10.05 -6.69 -16.62
N THR A 205 -10.84 -5.71 -16.99
CA THR A 205 -11.01 -5.33 -18.39
C THR A 205 -9.69 -4.73 -18.90
N SER A 206 -9.22 -5.11 -20.07
CA SER A 206 -7.89 -4.79 -20.59
C SER A 206 -7.55 -3.29 -20.47
N GLY A 207 -6.51 -2.96 -19.73
CA GLY A 207 -5.89 -1.64 -19.68
C GLY A 207 -6.40 -0.65 -18.62
N GLU A 208 -7.48 -0.97 -17.91
CA GLU A 208 -8.18 0.05 -17.12
C GLU A 208 -7.86 0.07 -15.61
N GLN A 209 -7.37 -1.02 -15.04
CA GLN A 209 -7.22 -1.12 -13.57
C GLN A 209 -5.82 -1.57 -13.17
N SER A 210 -5.21 -0.87 -12.24
CA SER A 210 -3.94 -1.29 -11.63
C SER A 210 -4.18 -2.21 -10.42
N VAL A 211 -3.23 -3.11 -10.17
CA VAL A 211 -3.24 -4.00 -9.01
C VAL A 211 -2.04 -3.71 -8.13
N GLY A 212 -2.31 -3.56 -6.84
CA GLY A 212 -1.30 -3.41 -5.80
C GLY A 212 -1.22 -4.62 -4.88
N PHE A 213 -0.21 -4.62 -4.05
CA PHE A 213 -0.03 -5.54 -2.94
C PHE A 213 0.23 -4.76 -1.65
N SER A 214 -0.59 -4.96 -0.63
CA SER A 214 -0.41 -4.39 0.71
C SER A 214 -0.02 -5.52 1.67
N GLY A 215 1.27 -5.58 1.99
CA GLY A 215 1.89 -6.71 2.69
C GLY A 215 2.11 -6.45 4.17
N HIS A 216 1.67 -7.39 5.03
CA HIS A 216 1.89 -7.35 6.48
C HIS A 216 2.77 -8.52 6.98
N HIS A 217 3.45 -9.21 6.06
CA HIS A 217 4.38 -10.32 6.33
C HIS A 217 5.74 -9.82 6.81
N LEU A 218 6.56 -10.72 7.34
CA LEU A 218 7.93 -10.42 7.73
C LEU A 218 8.89 -10.56 6.53
N GLY A 219 9.90 -9.68 6.46
CA GLY A 219 10.88 -9.67 5.36
C GLY A 219 10.34 -8.99 4.10
N ILE A 220 11.02 -9.17 2.96
CA ILE A 220 10.74 -8.49 1.68
C ILE A 220 10.62 -9.44 0.47
N ALA A 221 10.88 -10.74 0.65
CA ALA A 221 10.85 -11.69 -0.47
C ALA A 221 9.47 -11.80 -1.13
N ILE A 222 8.42 -11.71 -0.32
CA ILE A 222 7.03 -11.77 -0.77
C ILE A 222 6.67 -10.55 -1.61
N ASP A 223 7.20 -9.37 -1.31
CA ASP A 223 6.97 -8.14 -2.09
C ASP A 223 7.55 -8.26 -3.50
N ILE A 224 8.74 -8.86 -3.62
CA ILE A 224 9.39 -9.11 -4.93
C ILE A 224 8.57 -10.12 -5.73
N ALA A 225 8.08 -11.18 -5.09
CA ALA A 225 7.18 -12.14 -5.72
C ALA A 225 5.86 -11.49 -6.15
N ALA A 226 5.26 -10.64 -5.32
CA ALA A 226 4.05 -9.88 -5.64
C ALA A 226 4.24 -9.01 -6.89
N TYR A 227 5.35 -8.28 -6.95
CA TYR A 227 5.70 -7.49 -8.12
C TYR A 227 5.87 -8.37 -9.38
N THR A 228 6.57 -9.49 -9.27
CA THR A 228 6.77 -10.44 -10.39
C THR A 228 5.44 -11.04 -10.87
N LEU A 229 4.46 -11.18 -9.98
CA LEU A 229 3.09 -11.59 -10.33
C LEU A 229 2.26 -10.47 -11.00
N GLY A 230 2.76 -9.22 -11.02
CA GLY A 230 2.18 -8.10 -11.74
C GLY A 230 1.57 -7.01 -10.84
N ALA A 231 1.80 -7.03 -9.53
CA ALA A 231 1.45 -5.89 -8.68
C ALA A 231 2.35 -4.70 -8.99
N SER A 232 1.79 -3.58 -9.43
CA SER A 232 2.55 -2.36 -9.78
C SER A 232 2.74 -1.41 -8.59
N TRP A 233 1.99 -1.62 -7.51
CA TRP A 233 2.06 -0.86 -6.27
C TRP A 233 2.40 -1.81 -5.11
N ILE A 234 3.45 -1.48 -4.36
CA ILE A 234 3.90 -2.26 -3.20
C ILE A 234 3.81 -1.37 -1.97
N GLU A 235 2.90 -1.70 -1.07
CA GLU A 235 2.69 -0.96 0.18
C GLU A 235 3.17 -1.78 1.37
N ARG A 236 3.97 -1.15 2.22
CA ARG A 236 4.44 -1.72 3.47
C ARG A 236 4.35 -0.70 4.60
N HIS A 237 3.87 -1.15 5.75
CA HIS A 237 4.02 -0.37 6.97
C HIS A 237 5.48 -0.02 7.22
N PHE A 238 5.72 1.21 7.68
CA PHE A 238 7.04 1.78 7.86
C PHE A 238 7.21 2.37 9.25
N THR A 239 8.33 2.07 9.89
CA THR A 239 8.70 2.58 11.20
C THR A 239 10.20 2.81 11.30
N LYS A 240 10.62 3.64 12.25
CA LYS A 240 12.03 3.75 12.61
C LYS A 240 12.50 2.57 13.48
N ASP A 241 11.60 2.04 14.32
CA ASP A 241 11.92 0.97 15.27
C ASP A 241 10.69 0.07 15.49
N ARG A 242 10.84 -1.22 15.16
CA ARG A 242 9.78 -2.22 15.27
C ARG A 242 9.40 -2.57 16.71
N THR A 243 10.19 -2.15 17.69
CA THR A 243 9.94 -2.39 19.12
C THR A 243 9.09 -1.31 19.76
N TRP A 244 8.81 -0.22 19.04
CA TRP A 244 8.00 0.88 19.54
C TRP A 244 6.58 0.45 19.86
N LYS A 245 5.97 1.19 20.80
CA LYS A 245 4.57 1.01 21.20
C LYS A 245 3.62 1.34 20.04
N GLY A 246 2.75 0.39 19.70
CA GLY A 246 1.76 0.50 18.61
C GLY A 246 1.51 -0.85 17.97
N THR A 247 0.38 -0.98 17.27
CA THR A 247 -0.07 -2.26 16.71
C THR A 247 0.66 -2.64 15.42
N ASP A 248 1.16 -1.66 14.66
CA ASP A 248 1.63 -1.85 13.30
C ASP A 248 3.15 -1.99 13.19
N HIS A 249 3.88 -1.57 14.24
CA HIS A 249 5.35 -1.58 14.24
C HIS A 249 5.95 -2.97 13.99
N ALA A 250 5.38 -4.02 14.59
CA ALA A 250 5.90 -5.38 14.47
C ALA A 250 5.92 -5.91 13.03
N ALA A 251 4.92 -5.53 12.21
CA ALA A 251 4.80 -5.89 10.80
C ALA A 251 5.48 -4.88 9.85
N SER A 252 6.01 -3.78 10.38
CA SER A 252 6.60 -2.69 9.60
C SER A 252 8.00 -3.03 9.09
N LEU A 253 8.41 -2.36 8.03
CA LEU A 253 9.81 -2.27 7.62
C LEU A 253 10.49 -1.08 8.31
N GLU A 254 11.73 -1.27 8.71
CA GLU A 254 12.64 -0.19 9.11
C GLU A 254 13.38 0.37 7.89
N PRO A 255 14.07 1.53 7.98
CA PRO A 255 14.71 2.18 6.83
C PRO A 255 15.61 1.25 6.02
N ALA A 256 16.42 0.43 6.68
CA ALA A 256 17.28 -0.53 5.99
C ALA A 256 16.49 -1.61 5.22
N GLY A 257 15.35 -2.04 5.76
CA GLY A 257 14.44 -2.99 5.10
C GLY A 257 13.77 -2.38 3.88
N LEU A 258 13.24 -1.16 4.02
CA LEU A 258 12.59 -0.43 2.93
C LEU A 258 13.58 -0.12 1.80
N GLY A 259 14.80 0.33 2.12
CA GLY A 259 15.84 0.60 1.12
C GLY A 259 16.26 -0.65 0.34
N LYS A 260 16.32 -1.83 1.02
CA LYS A 260 16.55 -3.11 0.34
C LYS A 260 15.39 -3.48 -0.58
N LEU A 261 14.15 -3.28 -0.14
CA LEU A 261 12.96 -3.53 -0.96
C LEU A 261 12.99 -2.70 -2.24
N VAL A 262 13.19 -1.39 -2.14
CA VAL A 262 13.27 -0.48 -3.30
C VAL A 262 14.37 -0.90 -4.27
N ARG A 263 15.56 -1.20 -3.75
CA ARG A 263 16.69 -1.70 -4.55
C ARG A 263 16.33 -2.99 -5.30
N ASP A 264 15.77 -3.96 -4.59
CA ASP A 264 15.50 -5.29 -5.15
C ASP A 264 14.35 -5.25 -6.16
N LEU A 265 13.32 -4.42 -5.96
CA LEU A 265 12.28 -4.15 -6.96
C LEU A 265 12.86 -3.51 -8.23
N SER A 266 13.77 -2.53 -8.09
CA SER A 266 14.44 -1.89 -9.22
C SER A 266 15.30 -2.88 -10.03
N VAL A 267 16.04 -3.76 -9.36
CA VAL A 267 16.84 -4.82 -10.01
C VAL A 267 15.93 -5.83 -10.70
N THR A 268 14.85 -6.24 -10.04
CA THR A 268 13.86 -7.17 -10.62
C THR A 268 13.23 -6.57 -11.88
N TYR A 269 12.80 -5.30 -11.85
CA TYR A 269 12.26 -4.59 -13.01
C TYR A 269 13.20 -4.67 -14.21
N ARG A 270 14.48 -4.34 -14.00
CA ARG A 270 15.50 -4.39 -15.06
C ARG A 270 15.77 -5.81 -15.59
N SER A 271 15.47 -6.82 -14.80
CA SER A 271 15.68 -8.23 -15.14
C SER A 271 14.47 -8.87 -15.84
N LEU A 272 13.30 -8.25 -15.75
CA LEU A 272 12.05 -8.75 -16.35
C LEU A 272 12.00 -8.38 -17.85
N SER A 273 12.86 -9.05 -18.63
CA SER A 273 12.94 -8.87 -20.08
C SER A 273 13.20 -10.21 -20.79
N PHE A 274 12.77 -10.31 -22.03
CA PHE A 274 13.14 -11.42 -22.89
C PHE A 274 14.51 -11.16 -23.53
N LYS A 275 15.22 -12.23 -23.90
CA LYS A 275 16.45 -12.09 -24.71
C LYS A 275 16.14 -11.32 -26.00
N SER A 276 16.98 -10.35 -26.30
CA SER A 276 16.87 -9.56 -27.54
C SER A 276 17.27 -10.32 -28.80
N SER A 277 17.95 -11.47 -28.63
CA SER A 277 18.38 -12.39 -29.67
C SER A 277 18.60 -13.79 -29.07
N ASP A 278 18.62 -14.83 -29.93
CA ASP A 278 18.82 -16.22 -29.48
C ASP A 278 20.13 -16.40 -28.69
N LEU A 279 21.16 -15.63 -29.07
CA LEU A 279 22.45 -15.58 -28.39
C LEU A 279 22.82 -14.14 -28.12
N LEU A 280 22.87 -13.75 -26.83
CA LEU A 280 23.29 -12.42 -26.43
C LEU A 280 24.76 -12.19 -26.72
N GLU A 281 25.15 -10.94 -27.04
CA GLU A 281 26.53 -10.58 -27.34
C GLU A 281 27.50 -10.98 -26.22
N ILE A 282 27.11 -10.77 -24.96
CA ILE A 282 27.91 -11.12 -23.78
C ILE A 282 28.12 -12.63 -23.62
N GLU A 283 27.33 -13.47 -24.29
CA GLU A 283 27.47 -14.94 -24.21
C GLU A 283 28.43 -15.49 -25.29
N LYS A 284 28.77 -14.72 -26.34
CA LYS A 284 29.53 -15.22 -27.48
C LYS A 284 30.92 -15.71 -27.07
N GLU A 285 31.66 -14.93 -26.31
CA GLU A 285 33.02 -15.31 -25.84
C GLU A 285 32.96 -16.54 -24.97
N GLN A 286 32.00 -16.64 -24.05
CA GLN A 286 31.86 -17.83 -23.19
C GLN A 286 31.42 -19.04 -23.98
N ARG A 287 30.62 -18.86 -25.01
CA ARG A 287 30.22 -19.93 -25.92
C ARG A 287 31.43 -20.53 -26.65
N GLU A 288 32.32 -19.67 -27.17
CA GLU A 288 33.55 -20.14 -27.87
C GLU A 288 34.47 -20.93 -26.95
N LYS A 289 34.61 -20.52 -25.69
CA LYS A 289 35.47 -21.12 -24.72
C LYS A 289 34.93 -22.43 -24.10
N LEU A 290 33.63 -22.48 -23.83
CA LEU A 290 33.04 -23.49 -22.96
C LEU A 290 32.06 -24.44 -23.67
N LYS A 291 31.47 -24.02 -24.81
CA LYS A 291 30.47 -24.84 -25.50
C LYS A 291 31.15 -26.12 -26.07
N HIS A 292 30.55 -27.29 -25.81
CA HIS A 292 31.00 -28.53 -26.42
C HIS A 292 31.02 -28.39 -27.95
N LYS A 293 32.12 -28.82 -28.54
CA LYS A 293 32.30 -28.87 -30.01
C LYS A 293 32.08 -30.32 -30.42
N ASN A 294 31.06 -30.60 -31.20
CA ASN A 294 30.82 -31.89 -31.82
C ASN A 294 31.89 -32.19 -32.87
#